data_2c6590db1a61370fbe054057c52ac543
#
_entry.id   2c6590db1a61370fbe054057c52ac543
#
_cell.length_a   1.000
_cell.length_b   1.000
_cell.length_c   1.000
_cell.angle_alpha   90.00
_cell.angle_beta   90.00
_cell.angle_gamma   90.00
#
_symmetry.space_group_name_H-M   'P 1'
#
loop_
_entity.id
_entity.type
_entity.pdbx_description
1 polymer ?
#
loop_
_entity_poly.entity_id
_entity_poly.type
_entity_poly.pdbx_seq_one_letter_code
_entity_poly.pdbx_strand_id
1 'polypeptide(L)'
;MENRINHIIARVLSGEDILSLSEWLNENEKNRDEFRRLKNYWDADVAFKHSVAPAFSADKLQQKINVQRRQTARRQLWRNAIPLIAAACLLFIFSTALFLYNTNDRISEHYTLLTDEHTSNFTMEDGTIITLNKNSRLSYSDKYGKDSRNVKLEGEAYFEVAKDPSKPFQVEMNGASITVLGTHFNVKADAESDDITATLVEGSIRFEGAKQNIVMTPNQQLTFNRSTNKVDVKEIDTDTFTAWKDGLLKYKSIPFTELIENLKDIYQVEIRIDDERLADPSITVSGTFNQKQSIEQILKVISHSLPIRWTNKTGNYHIQHAH
;
A
#
# COMPACT_ATOMS: atom_id res chain seq x y z
N MET A 1 12.82 -77.15 5.94
CA MET A 1 13.76 -76.37 5.08
C MET A 1 13.74 -76.88 3.64
N GLU A 2 13.87 -78.19 3.44
CA GLU A 2 13.93 -78.84 2.11
C GLU A 2 12.70 -78.53 1.21
N ASN A 3 11.49 -78.52 1.74
CA ASN A 3 10.27 -78.20 1.01
C ASN A 3 10.21 -76.76 0.49
N ARG A 4 10.84 -75.84 1.19
CA ARG A 4 10.82 -74.41 0.78
C ARG A 4 11.80 -74.17 -0.39
N ILE A 5 12.95 -74.82 -0.36
CA ILE A 5 13.93 -74.75 -1.42
C ILE A 5 13.44 -75.37 -2.72
N ASN A 6 12.81 -76.55 -2.64
CA ASN A 6 12.24 -77.22 -3.80
C ASN A 6 11.11 -76.42 -4.43
N HIS A 7 10.32 -75.73 -3.63
CA HIS A 7 9.24 -74.83 -4.10
C HIS A 7 9.82 -73.60 -4.81
N ILE A 8 10.87 -72.98 -4.25
CA ILE A 8 11.53 -71.82 -4.86
C ILE A 8 12.17 -72.22 -6.21
N ILE A 9 12.87 -73.35 -6.23
CA ILE A 9 13.51 -73.87 -7.46
C ILE A 9 12.46 -74.17 -8.53
N ALA A 10 11.35 -74.82 -8.16
CA ALA A 10 10.27 -75.13 -9.12
C ALA A 10 9.67 -73.86 -9.72
N ARG A 11 9.41 -72.80 -8.95
CA ARG A 11 8.92 -71.50 -9.41
C ARG A 11 9.92 -70.72 -10.28
N VAL A 12 11.18 -70.84 -9.96
CA VAL A 12 12.26 -70.24 -10.77
C VAL A 12 12.39 -70.94 -12.14
N LEU A 13 12.25 -72.27 -12.17
CA LEU A 13 12.28 -73.06 -13.40
C LEU A 13 11.06 -72.80 -14.29
N SER A 14 9.90 -72.45 -13.68
CA SER A 14 8.72 -71.99 -14.39
C SER A 14 8.79 -70.56 -14.88
N GLY A 15 9.81 -69.79 -14.45
CA GLY A 15 10.04 -68.39 -14.82
C GLY A 15 9.24 -67.40 -14.01
N GLU A 16 8.56 -67.79 -12.92
CA GLU A 16 7.63 -66.96 -12.19
C GLU A 16 8.24 -66.17 -11.02
N ASP A 17 9.38 -66.57 -10.39
CA ASP A 17 9.86 -65.90 -9.20
C ASP A 17 11.41 -65.96 -9.02
N ILE A 18 12.10 -65.21 -9.87
CA ILE A 18 13.56 -65.10 -9.87
C ILE A 18 14.08 -64.23 -8.70
N LEU A 19 13.27 -63.26 -8.23
CA LEU A 19 13.63 -62.35 -7.16
C LEU A 19 13.73 -63.06 -5.81
N SER A 20 12.78 -63.92 -5.47
CA SER A 20 12.78 -64.71 -4.24
C SER A 20 14.03 -65.61 -4.13
N LEU A 21 14.45 -66.18 -5.25
CA LEU A 21 15.73 -66.92 -5.28
C LEU A 21 16.93 -66.03 -5.00
N SER A 22 16.96 -64.83 -5.61
CA SER A 22 18.09 -63.92 -5.42
C SER A 22 18.15 -63.37 -3.99
N GLU A 23 17.05 -63.14 -3.35
CA GLU A 23 16.94 -62.75 -1.95
C GLU A 23 17.42 -63.85 -1.04
N TRP A 24 16.93 -65.06 -1.25
CA TRP A 24 17.36 -66.24 -0.47
C TRP A 24 18.87 -66.54 -0.62
N LEU A 25 19.42 -66.40 -1.81
CA LEU A 25 20.86 -66.56 -2.05
C LEU A 25 21.73 -65.46 -1.37
N ASN A 26 21.14 -64.29 -1.14
CA ASN A 26 21.84 -63.21 -0.49
C ASN A 26 21.69 -63.16 1.04
N GLU A 27 20.80 -64.02 1.63
CA GLU A 27 20.57 -64.05 3.08
C GLU A 27 21.83 -64.54 3.83
N ASN A 28 22.47 -65.60 3.32
CA ASN A 28 23.69 -66.10 3.92
C ASN A 28 24.50 -66.99 2.94
N GLU A 29 25.77 -67.27 3.31
CA GLU A 29 26.67 -68.06 2.48
C GLU A 29 26.30 -69.52 2.41
N LYS A 30 25.64 -70.04 3.46
CA LYS A 30 25.15 -71.42 3.53
C LYS A 30 24.07 -71.69 2.47
N ASN A 31 23.21 -70.75 2.19
CA ASN A 31 22.21 -70.85 1.12
C ASN A 31 22.85 -70.94 -0.28
N ARG A 32 23.98 -70.27 -0.49
CA ARG A 32 24.76 -70.37 -1.74
C ARG A 32 25.40 -71.70 -1.93
N ASP A 33 25.91 -72.29 -0.83
CA ASP A 33 26.53 -73.60 -0.90
C ASP A 33 25.49 -74.72 -1.13
N GLU A 34 24.33 -74.57 -0.50
CA GLU A 34 23.21 -75.48 -0.68
C GLU A 34 22.68 -75.41 -2.13
N PHE A 35 22.57 -74.24 -2.70
CA PHE A 35 22.20 -74.04 -4.11
C PHE A 35 23.26 -74.69 -5.05
N ARG A 36 24.56 -74.54 -4.77
CA ARG A 36 25.63 -75.14 -5.56
C ARG A 36 25.54 -76.68 -5.53
N ARG A 37 25.28 -77.28 -4.34
CA ARG A 37 25.12 -78.73 -4.19
C ARG A 37 23.93 -79.23 -4.99
N LEU A 38 22.80 -78.57 -4.90
CA LEU A 38 21.58 -78.95 -5.64
C LEU A 38 21.79 -78.76 -7.14
N LYS A 39 22.47 -77.69 -7.57
CA LYS A 39 22.82 -77.46 -8.97
C LYS A 39 23.77 -78.59 -9.49
N ASN A 40 24.79 -78.90 -8.73
CA ASN A 40 25.72 -79.97 -9.15
C ASN A 40 25.05 -81.34 -9.20
N TYR A 41 24.08 -81.62 -8.26
CA TYR A 41 23.29 -82.84 -8.29
C TYR A 41 22.38 -82.84 -9.52
N TRP A 42 21.76 -81.76 -9.88
CA TRP A 42 20.93 -81.61 -11.04
C TRP A 42 21.69 -81.68 -12.37
N ASP A 43 22.82 -81.06 -12.44
CA ASP A 43 23.72 -81.11 -13.61
C ASP A 43 24.27 -82.58 -13.83
N ALA A 44 24.47 -83.35 -12.74
CA ALA A 44 24.83 -84.73 -12.80
C ALA A 44 23.68 -85.63 -13.26
N ASP A 45 22.45 -85.41 -12.80
CA ASP A 45 21.23 -86.19 -13.17
C ASP A 45 20.82 -85.90 -14.63
N VAL A 46 21.00 -84.66 -15.10
CA VAL A 46 20.76 -84.28 -16.48
C VAL A 46 21.81 -84.88 -17.45
N ALA A 47 23.05 -85.00 -17.00
CA ALA A 47 24.12 -85.66 -17.77
C ALA A 47 23.85 -87.14 -17.96
N PHE A 48 23.10 -87.80 -17.01
CA PHE A 48 22.77 -89.21 -17.04
C PHE A 48 21.54 -89.54 -17.88
N LYS A 49 20.59 -88.60 -18.04
CA LYS A 49 19.39 -88.70 -18.88
C LYS A 49 19.60 -87.90 -20.18
N HIS A 50 20.03 -88.56 -21.22
CA HIS A 50 20.13 -88.05 -22.56
C HIS A 50 18.82 -87.41 -23.04
N SER A 51 18.43 -86.27 -22.52
CA SER A 51 17.42 -85.46 -23.12
C SER A 51 17.77 -83.97 -22.95
N VAL A 52 17.76 -83.27 -24.08
CA VAL A 52 18.10 -81.86 -24.28
C VAL A 52 17.35 -80.98 -23.33
N ALA A 53 17.92 -80.72 -22.12
CA ALA A 53 17.54 -79.58 -21.32
C ALA A 53 18.39 -78.39 -21.76
N PRO A 54 17.82 -77.20 -22.00
CA PRO A 54 18.63 -76.05 -22.38
C PRO A 54 19.60 -75.73 -21.25
N ALA A 55 20.90 -75.68 -21.55
CA ALA A 55 21.93 -75.32 -20.63
C ALA A 55 21.54 -74.09 -19.79
N PHE A 56 21.42 -74.33 -18.50
CA PHE A 56 21.08 -73.26 -17.53
C PHE A 56 22.25 -72.28 -17.47
N SER A 57 22.17 -71.23 -18.25
CA SER A 57 23.22 -70.20 -18.25
C SER A 57 22.99 -69.26 -17.09
N ALA A 58 23.94 -69.29 -16.13
CA ALA A 58 23.98 -68.36 -15.00
C ALA A 58 23.92 -66.88 -15.46
N ASP A 59 24.47 -66.58 -16.65
CA ASP A 59 24.44 -65.25 -17.23
C ASP A 59 23.05 -64.81 -17.65
N LYS A 60 22.19 -65.68 -18.18
CA LYS A 60 20.81 -65.38 -18.52
C LYS A 60 19.96 -65.10 -17.27
N LEU A 61 20.26 -65.82 -16.17
CA LEU A 61 19.61 -65.56 -14.87
C LEU A 61 20.03 -64.23 -14.33
N GLN A 62 21.30 -63.91 -14.34
CA GLN A 62 21.85 -62.66 -13.84
C GLN A 62 21.30 -61.45 -14.64
N GLN A 63 21.16 -61.61 -15.97
CA GLN A 63 20.53 -60.59 -16.82
C GLN A 63 19.05 -60.35 -16.46
N LYS A 64 18.26 -61.39 -16.27
CA LYS A 64 16.84 -61.29 -15.85
C LYS A 64 16.70 -60.61 -14.48
N ILE A 65 17.53 -61.00 -13.52
CA ILE A 65 17.55 -60.37 -12.16
C ILE A 65 17.87 -58.86 -12.27
N ASN A 66 18.86 -58.51 -13.07
CA ASN A 66 19.28 -57.13 -13.21
C ASN A 66 18.18 -56.26 -13.92
N VAL A 67 17.48 -56.80 -14.87
CA VAL A 67 16.35 -56.13 -15.57
C VAL A 67 15.19 -55.92 -14.58
N GLN A 68 14.81 -56.93 -13.80
CA GLN A 68 13.73 -56.80 -12.80
C GLN A 68 14.12 -55.83 -11.67
N ARG A 69 15.35 -55.86 -11.15
CA ARG A 69 15.81 -54.88 -10.14
C ARG A 69 15.77 -53.45 -10.64
N ARG A 70 16.13 -53.23 -11.90
CA ARG A 70 16.02 -51.90 -12.52
C ARG A 70 14.58 -51.42 -12.66
N GLN A 71 13.65 -52.32 -12.99
CA GLN A 71 12.24 -51.98 -13.13
C GLN A 71 11.56 -51.70 -11.77
N THR A 72 11.87 -52.48 -10.73
CA THR A 72 11.32 -52.27 -9.39
C THR A 72 11.89 -51.01 -8.74
N ALA A 73 13.21 -50.76 -8.87
CA ALA A 73 13.84 -49.55 -8.37
C ALA A 73 13.25 -48.31 -9.03
N ARG A 74 13.02 -48.31 -10.36
CA ARG A 74 12.34 -47.24 -11.07
C ARG A 74 10.92 -47.00 -10.55
N ARG A 75 10.13 -48.05 -10.39
CA ARG A 75 8.76 -47.95 -9.85
C ARG A 75 8.72 -47.41 -8.44
N GLN A 76 9.67 -47.75 -7.61
CA GLN A 76 9.76 -47.28 -6.23
C GLN A 76 10.19 -45.82 -6.16
N LEU A 77 11.11 -45.39 -7.01
CA LEU A 77 11.52 -43.97 -7.18
C LEU A 77 10.31 -43.10 -7.63
N TRP A 78 9.56 -43.56 -8.64
CA TRP A 78 8.39 -42.82 -9.08
C TRP A 78 7.27 -42.78 -8.04
N ARG A 79 7.05 -43.88 -7.27
CA ARG A 79 6.06 -43.90 -6.23
C ARG A 79 6.34 -42.94 -5.08
N ASN A 80 7.60 -42.70 -4.77
CA ASN A 80 8.03 -41.73 -3.76
C ASN A 80 8.12 -40.29 -4.33
N ALA A 81 8.38 -40.12 -5.63
CA ALA A 81 8.47 -38.83 -6.26
C ALA A 81 7.11 -38.18 -6.54
N ILE A 82 6.08 -38.97 -6.86
CA ILE A 82 4.71 -38.46 -7.15
C ILE A 82 4.15 -37.61 -6.03
N PRO A 83 4.15 -38.02 -4.73
CA PRO A 83 3.60 -37.19 -3.66
C PRO A 83 4.42 -35.91 -3.43
N LEU A 84 5.75 -35.95 -3.65
CA LEU A 84 6.61 -34.75 -3.56
C LEU A 84 6.31 -33.76 -4.68
N ILE A 85 6.14 -34.24 -5.91
CA ILE A 85 5.76 -33.41 -7.07
C ILE A 85 4.37 -32.82 -6.86
N ALA A 86 3.42 -33.61 -6.37
CA ALA A 86 2.06 -33.14 -6.06
C ALA A 86 2.08 -32.05 -4.97
N ALA A 87 2.87 -32.23 -3.90
CA ALA A 87 3.05 -31.22 -2.86
C ALA A 87 3.71 -29.94 -3.40
N ALA A 88 4.71 -30.06 -4.24
CA ALA A 88 5.36 -28.92 -4.90
C ALA A 88 4.40 -28.15 -5.83
N CYS A 89 3.56 -28.88 -6.59
CA CYS A 89 2.53 -28.27 -7.43
C CYS A 89 1.47 -27.53 -6.58
N LEU A 90 1.03 -28.12 -5.46
CA LEU A 90 0.09 -27.46 -4.56
C LEU A 90 0.69 -26.19 -3.93
N LEU A 91 1.94 -26.24 -3.50
CA LEU A 91 2.65 -25.07 -2.98
C LEU A 91 2.83 -23.99 -4.06
N PHE A 92 3.12 -24.38 -5.28
CA PHE A 92 3.23 -23.44 -6.40
C PHE A 92 1.87 -22.79 -6.73
N ILE A 93 0.78 -23.58 -6.79
CA ILE A 93 -0.58 -23.05 -6.99
C ILE A 93 -0.97 -22.14 -5.83
N PHE A 94 -0.69 -22.52 -4.60
CA PHE A 94 -0.97 -21.68 -3.43
C PHE A 94 -0.14 -20.37 -3.45
N SER A 95 1.14 -20.47 -3.76
CA SER A 95 2.03 -19.30 -3.90
C SER A 95 1.58 -18.36 -5.02
N THR A 96 1.19 -18.91 -6.19
CA THR A 96 0.66 -18.10 -7.31
C THR A 96 -0.69 -17.50 -6.97
N ALA A 97 -1.57 -18.22 -6.30
CA ALA A 97 -2.86 -17.71 -5.83
C ALA A 97 -2.67 -16.57 -4.81
N LEU A 98 -1.74 -16.74 -3.86
CA LEU A 98 -1.39 -15.71 -2.88
C LEU A 98 -0.74 -14.48 -3.55
N PHE A 99 0.13 -14.72 -4.54
CA PHE A 99 0.72 -13.64 -5.33
C PHE A 99 -0.33 -12.86 -6.12
N LEU A 100 -1.25 -13.55 -6.81
CA LEU A 100 -2.35 -12.92 -7.56
C LEU A 100 -3.33 -12.21 -6.61
N TYR A 101 -3.61 -12.77 -5.44
CA TYR A 101 -4.42 -12.11 -4.41
C TYR A 101 -3.79 -10.79 -3.95
N ASN A 102 -2.48 -10.80 -3.63
CA ASN A 102 -1.75 -9.58 -3.25
C ASN A 102 -1.56 -8.57 -4.40
N THR A 103 -1.54 -9.02 -5.67
CA THR A 103 -1.41 -8.11 -6.82
C THR A 103 -2.75 -7.50 -7.23
N ASN A 104 -3.87 -8.15 -6.91
CA ASN A 104 -5.21 -7.61 -7.22
C ASN A 104 -5.51 -6.29 -6.45
N ASP A 105 -4.83 -6.05 -5.33
CA ASP A 105 -4.89 -4.77 -4.60
C ASP A 105 -4.14 -3.61 -5.30
N ARG A 106 -3.38 -3.89 -6.36
CA ARG A 106 -2.54 -2.87 -7.01
C ARG A 106 -3.21 -2.16 -8.19
N ILE A 107 -4.35 -2.65 -8.67
CA ILE A 107 -5.12 -1.98 -9.73
C ILE A 107 -6.36 -1.36 -9.07
N SER A 108 -6.15 -0.29 -8.28
CA SER A 108 -7.24 0.60 -7.89
C SER A 108 -7.28 1.76 -8.89
N GLU A 109 -8.44 2.01 -9.44
CA GLU A 109 -8.68 3.24 -10.18
C GLU A 109 -8.62 4.42 -9.20
N HIS A 110 -7.98 5.50 -9.62
CA HIS A 110 -7.91 6.71 -8.83
C HIS A 110 -8.74 7.80 -9.50
N TYR A 111 -9.64 8.38 -8.73
CA TYR A 111 -10.38 9.56 -9.10
C TYR A 111 -9.63 10.79 -8.61
N THR A 112 -9.66 11.85 -9.40
CA THR A 112 -9.04 13.12 -9.04
C THR A 112 -10.01 14.25 -9.22
N LEU A 113 -10.23 15.01 -8.15
CA LEU A 113 -10.97 16.25 -8.14
C LEU A 113 -9.95 17.40 -8.27
N LEU A 114 -10.20 18.32 -9.16
CA LEU A 114 -9.34 19.47 -9.44
C LEU A 114 -10.16 20.76 -9.37
N THR A 115 -9.52 21.78 -8.88
CA THR A 115 -10.05 23.16 -8.93
C THR A 115 -9.01 24.05 -9.60
N ASP A 116 -9.48 24.96 -10.42
CA ASP A 116 -8.66 26.02 -11.00
C ASP A 116 -8.80 27.32 -10.15
N GLU A 117 -9.28 28.40 -10.72
CA GLU A 117 -9.39 29.72 -10.06
C GLU A 117 -10.54 29.82 -9.03
N HIS A 118 -11.39 28.80 -8.92
CA HIS A 118 -12.59 28.84 -8.08
C HIS A 118 -12.62 27.69 -7.09
N THR A 119 -13.25 27.92 -5.94
CA THR A 119 -13.57 26.86 -4.97
C THR A 119 -14.70 25.98 -5.49
N SER A 120 -14.68 24.69 -5.12
CA SER A 120 -15.73 23.74 -5.47
C SER A 120 -16.08 22.81 -4.31
N ASN A 121 -17.35 22.47 -4.21
CA ASN A 121 -17.87 21.57 -3.17
C ASN A 121 -18.15 20.20 -3.77
N PHE A 122 -17.70 19.17 -3.08
CA PHE A 122 -17.89 17.77 -3.44
C PHE A 122 -18.52 17.02 -2.28
N THR A 123 -19.52 16.21 -2.57
CA THR A 123 -20.10 15.29 -1.58
C THR A 123 -19.65 13.88 -1.91
N MET A 124 -18.98 13.23 -0.96
CA MET A 124 -18.49 11.87 -1.09
C MET A 124 -19.61 10.85 -0.80
N GLU A 125 -19.38 9.58 -1.18
CA GLU A 125 -20.39 8.50 -1.01
C GLU A 125 -20.78 8.25 0.45
N ASP A 126 -19.89 8.55 1.41
CA ASP A 126 -20.12 8.40 2.85
C ASP A 126 -20.84 9.61 3.49
N GLY A 127 -21.21 10.62 2.68
CA GLY A 127 -21.82 11.86 3.14
C GLY A 127 -20.82 12.92 3.61
N THR A 128 -19.51 12.67 3.55
CA THR A 128 -18.47 13.67 3.81
C THR A 128 -18.54 14.78 2.75
N ILE A 129 -18.53 16.05 3.19
CA ILE A 129 -18.49 17.21 2.32
C ILE A 129 -17.06 17.77 2.31
N ILE A 130 -16.54 18.00 1.12
CA ILE A 130 -15.20 18.55 0.90
C ILE A 130 -15.34 19.84 0.09
N THR A 131 -14.95 20.96 0.67
CA THR A 131 -14.77 22.22 -0.06
C THR A 131 -13.32 22.32 -0.47
N LEU A 132 -13.04 22.23 -1.75
CA LEU A 132 -11.70 22.31 -2.31
C LEU A 132 -11.41 23.76 -2.74
N ASN A 133 -10.35 24.36 -2.23
CA ASN A 133 -9.96 25.71 -2.56
C ASN A 133 -9.40 25.82 -3.99
N LYS A 134 -9.21 27.03 -4.50
CA LYS A 134 -8.59 27.26 -5.82
C LYS A 134 -7.23 26.58 -5.94
N ASN A 135 -6.88 26.16 -7.15
CA ASN A 135 -5.57 25.54 -7.47
C ASN A 135 -5.24 24.31 -6.59
N SER A 136 -6.26 23.53 -6.26
CA SER A 136 -6.10 22.38 -5.37
C SER A 136 -6.51 21.07 -6.03
N ARG A 137 -5.92 20.00 -5.55
CA ARG A 137 -6.14 18.64 -6.06
C ARG A 137 -6.44 17.69 -4.90
N LEU A 138 -7.47 16.87 -5.07
CA LEU A 138 -7.80 15.80 -4.15
C LEU A 138 -7.97 14.50 -4.92
N SER A 139 -7.27 13.45 -4.52
CA SER A 139 -7.33 12.13 -5.14
C SER A 139 -7.80 11.07 -4.16
N TYR A 140 -8.59 10.11 -4.63
CA TYR A 140 -9.07 8.97 -3.85
C TYR A 140 -9.25 7.74 -4.75
N SER A 141 -9.30 6.54 -4.16
CA SER A 141 -9.46 5.30 -4.91
C SER A 141 -10.94 4.92 -5.09
N ASP A 142 -11.24 4.03 -6.03
CA ASP A 142 -12.54 3.38 -6.24
C ASP A 142 -13.00 2.52 -5.05
N LYS A 143 -12.10 2.29 -4.08
CA LYS A 143 -12.37 1.59 -2.81
C LYS A 143 -12.83 2.54 -1.70
N TYR A 144 -12.89 3.87 -1.98
CA TYR A 144 -13.37 4.84 -1.00
C TYR A 144 -14.80 4.51 -0.54
N GLY A 145 -15.03 4.64 0.76
CA GLY A 145 -16.32 4.31 1.39
C GLY A 145 -16.56 2.81 1.61
N LYS A 146 -15.95 1.92 0.81
CA LYS A 146 -16.04 0.46 0.94
C LYS A 146 -15.01 -0.08 1.93
N ASP A 147 -13.74 -0.04 1.55
CA ASP A 147 -12.62 -0.60 2.32
C ASP A 147 -11.92 0.46 3.18
N SER A 148 -11.85 1.70 2.71
CA SER A 148 -11.17 2.79 3.39
C SER A 148 -11.84 4.13 3.07
N ARG A 149 -11.53 5.18 3.86
CA ARG A 149 -11.91 6.57 3.60
C ARG A 149 -10.65 7.42 3.47
N ASN A 150 -9.75 7.00 2.56
CA ASN A 150 -8.46 7.66 2.36
C ASN A 150 -8.54 8.60 1.16
N VAL A 151 -8.05 9.82 1.35
CA VAL A 151 -7.89 10.84 0.31
C VAL A 151 -6.47 11.40 0.35
N LYS A 152 -5.97 11.85 -0.79
CA LYS A 152 -4.68 12.54 -0.89
C LYS A 152 -4.94 13.97 -1.32
N LEU A 153 -4.41 14.94 -0.56
CA LEU A 153 -4.56 16.37 -0.80
C LEU A 153 -3.25 17.00 -1.24
N GLU A 154 -3.36 17.88 -2.22
CA GLU A 154 -2.36 18.87 -2.63
C GLU A 154 -3.08 20.21 -2.83
N GLY A 155 -2.68 21.25 -2.11
CA GLY A 155 -3.37 22.53 -2.02
C GLY A 155 -4.15 22.68 -0.72
N GLU A 156 -5.33 23.27 -0.75
CA GLU A 156 -6.15 23.57 0.44
C GLU A 156 -7.57 23.01 0.33
N ALA A 157 -8.04 22.38 1.41
CA ALA A 157 -9.39 21.87 1.50
C ALA A 157 -9.97 22.01 2.92
N TYR A 158 -11.25 22.27 2.98
CA TYR A 158 -12.05 22.17 4.18
C TYR A 158 -12.90 20.91 4.15
N PHE A 159 -12.87 20.16 5.24
CA PHE A 159 -13.51 18.86 5.38
C PHE A 159 -14.61 18.91 6.45
N GLU A 160 -15.80 18.48 6.09
CA GLU A 160 -16.90 18.17 7.00
C GLU A 160 -17.11 16.65 6.95
N VAL A 161 -16.31 15.94 7.76
CA VAL A 161 -16.26 14.47 7.68
C VAL A 161 -17.45 13.85 8.38
N ALA A 162 -18.17 12.99 7.68
CA ALA A 162 -19.26 12.19 8.24
C ALA A 162 -18.74 11.30 9.40
N LYS A 163 -19.49 11.29 10.51
CA LYS A 163 -19.09 10.56 11.72
C LYS A 163 -19.22 9.05 11.50
N ASP A 164 -18.09 8.36 11.52
CA ASP A 164 -18.01 6.90 11.47
C ASP A 164 -16.75 6.42 12.24
N PRO A 165 -16.88 6.08 13.53
CA PRO A 165 -15.77 5.58 14.34
C PRO A 165 -15.23 4.22 13.88
N SER A 166 -16.03 3.43 13.17
CA SER A 166 -15.62 2.10 12.68
C SER A 166 -14.72 2.16 11.47
N LYS A 167 -14.77 3.27 10.71
CA LYS A 167 -14.01 3.47 9.48
C LYS A 167 -13.37 4.88 9.50
N PRO A 168 -12.15 5.02 10.03
CA PRO A 168 -11.45 6.32 10.07
C PRO A 168 -11.34 6.96 8.69
N PHE A 169 -11.43 8.30 8.64
CA PHE A 169 -11.14 9.09 7.46
C PHE A 169 -9.70 9.57 7.54
N GLN A 170 -8.94 9.41 6.47
CA GLN A 170 -7.54 9.79 6.42
C GLN A 170 -7.26 10.75 5.26
N VAL A 171 -6.57 11.85 5.56
CA VAL A 171 -6.02 12.77 4.57
C VAL A 171 -4.51 12.56 4.51
N GLU A 172 -4.03 12.13 3.38
CA GLU A 172 -2.60 11.98 3.10
C GLU A 172 -2.08 13.24 2.41
N MET A 173 -0.94 13.72 2.85
CA MET A 173 -0.21 14.86 2.29
C MET A 173 1.25 14.46 2.12
N ASN A 174 2.01 15.23 1.34
CA ASN A 174 3.43 14.95 1.18
C ASN A 174 4.18 15.08 2.53
N GLY A 175 4.56 13.95 3.13
CA GLY A 175 5.32 13.86 4.38
C GLY A 175 4.49 13.85 5.67
N ALA A 176 3.15 13.90 5.59
CA ALA A 176 2.27 13.87 6.76
C ALA A 176 0.91 13.21 6.46
N SER A 177 0.19 12.83 7.50
CA SER A 177 -1.19 12.39 7.41
C SER A 177 -2.03 12.88 8.58
N ILE A 178 -3.33 12.97 8.34
CA ILE A 178 -4.34 13.33 9.34
C ILE A 178 -5.38 12.21 9.37
N THR A 179 -5.72 11.75 10.56
CA THR A 179 -6.77 10.75 10.77
C THR A 179 -7.85 11.31 11.68
N VAL A 180 -9.11 11.16 11.27
CA VAL A 180 -10.29 11.65 12.01
C VAL A 180 -11.43 10.62 11.98
N LEU A 181 -12.42 10.77 12.90
CA LEU A 181 -13.58 9.87 13.00
C LEU A 181 -14.92 10.57 12.69
N GLY A 182 -14.90 11.89 12.50
CA GLY A 182 -16.06 12.74 12.26
C GLY A 182 -15.73 14.13 12.81
N THR A 183 -15.25 15.02 11.96
CA THR A 183 -14.48 16.22 12.37
C THR A 183 -14.65 17.28 11.29
N HIS A 184 -14.73 18.54 11.69
CA HIS A 184 -14.68 19.69 10.82
C HIS A 184 -13.32 20.37 10.92
N PHE A 185 -12.59 20.45 9.82
CA PHE A 185 -11.23 20.96 9.82
C PHE A 185 -10.79 21.47 8.46
N ASN A 186 -9.81 22.37 8.46
CA ASN A 186 -9.12 22.86 7.26
C ASN A 186 -7.72 22.28 7.19
N VAL A 187 -7.27 21.97 5.99
CA VAL A 187 -5.88 21.57 5.71
C VAL A 187 -5.36 22.35 4.53
N LYS A 188 -4.16 22.93 4.68
CA LYS A 188 -3.40 23.54 3.60
C LYS A 188 -2.06 22.85 3.47
N ALA A 189 -1.78 22.28 2.29
CA ALA A 189 -0.60 21.49 1.97
C ALA A 189 -0.17 21.73 0.54
N ASP A 190 0.24 22.96 0.24
CA ASP A 190 0.71 23.36 -1.08
C ASP A 190 2.00 22.63 -1.46
N ALA A 191 2.14 22.22 -2.72
CA ALA A 191 3.32 21.50 -3.20
C ALA A 191 4.61 22.34 -3.07
N GLU A 192 4.50 23.64 -3.30
CA GLU A 192 5.63 24.59 -3.29
C GLU A 192 5.98 25.11 -1.89
N SER A 193 5.09 24.94 -0.90
CA SER A 193 5.32 25.34 0.49
C SER A 193 5.92 24.20 1.31
N ASP A 194 6.91 24.50 2.14
CA ASP A 194 7.41 23.56 3.14
C ASP A 194 6.43 23.35 4.32
N ASP A 195 5.50 24.28 4.51
CA ASP A 195 4.57 24.25 5.62
C ASP A 195 3.26 23.55 5.23
N ILE A 196 2.85 22.60 6.06
CA ILE A 196 1.52 22.01 6.09
C ILE A 196 0.81 22.57 7.32
N THR A 197 -0.38 23.13 7.14
CA THR A 197 -1.19 23.63 8.25
C THR A 197 -2.49 22.84 8.36
N ALA A 198 -2.88 22.49 9.60
CA ALA A 198 -4.16 21.90 9.91
C ALA A 198 -4.87 22.75 10.97
N THR A 199 -6.10 23.16 10.71
CA THR A 199 -6.93 23.98 11.61
C THR A 199 -8.16 23.18 12.01
N LEU A 200 -8.32 22.92 13.30
CA LEU A 200 -9.42 22.12 13.83
C LEU A 200 -10.55 23.00 14.35
N VAL A 201 -11.74 22.83 13.75
CA VAL A 201 -12.96 23.55 14.15
C VAL A 201 -13.77 22.73 15.15
N GLU A 202 -14.06 21.47 14.83
CA GLU A 202 -14.88 20.60 15.66
C GLU A 202 -14.37 19.16 15.60
N GLY A 203 -14.47 18.43 16.72
CA GLY A 203 -14.06 17.02 16.81
C GLY A 203 -12.64 16.84 17.31
N SER A 204 -11.87 15.94 16.70
CA SER A 204 -10.48 15.67 17.05
C SER A 204 -9.70 15.23 15.82
N ILE A 205 -8.46 15.69 15.70
CA ILE A 205 -7.50 15.29 14.69
C ILE A 205 -6.37 14.51 15.36
N ARG A 206 -5.98 13.39 14.73
CA ARG A 206 -4.66 12.78 14.94
C ARG A 206 -3.79 13.12 13.74
N PHE A 207 -2.77 13.90 13.98
CA PHE A 207 -1.74 14.25 13.00
C PHE A 207 -0.53 13.32 13.16
N GLU A 208 -0.01 12.82 12.05
CA GLU A 208 1.20 12.00 11.99
C GLU A 208 2.16 12.58 10.96
N GLY A 209 3.37 12.95 11.40
CA GLY A 209 4.42 13.50 10.55
C GLY A 209 5.75 13.58 11.30
N ALA A 210 6.90 13.46 10.62
CA ALA A 210 8.24 13.50 11.22
C ALA A 210 8.43 12.59 12.45
N LYS A 211 7.79 11.41 12.46
CA LYS A 211 7.76 10.47 13.60
C LYS A 211 7.06 11.01 14.86
N GLN A 212 6.31 12.09 14.71
CA GLN A 212 5.48 12.65 15.76
C GLN A 212 4.02 12.24 15.54
N ASN A 213 3.30 12.03 16.65
CA ASN A 213 1.88 11.74 16.65
C ASN A 213 1.23 12.73 17.62
N ILE A 214 0.43 13.66 17.10
CA ILE A 214 -0.14 14.77 17.85
C ILE A 214 -1.66 14.70 17.75
N VAL A 215 -2.34 14.80 18.89
CA VAL A 215 -3.79 14.92 18.94
C VAL A 215 -4.16 16.38 19.17
N MET A 216 -4.97 16.92 18.25
CA MET A 216 -5.48 18.29 18.34
C MET A 216 -6.88 18.31 18.92
N THR A 217 -7.16 19.41 19.62
CA THR A 217 -8.49 19.79 20.13
C THR A 217 -9.03 21.00 19.38
N PRO A 218 -10.35 21.27 19.40
CA PRO A 218 -10.93 22.42 18.71
C PRO A 218 -10.24 23.75 19.04
N ASN A 219 -10.26 24.67 18.08
CA ASN A 219 -9.58 25.96 18.12
C ASN A 219 -8.05 25.90 18.11
N GLN A 220 -7.47 24.77 17.68
CA GLN A 220 -6.04 24.68 17.47
C GLN A 220 -5.70 24.70 15.99
N GLN A 221 -4.55 25.31 15.68
CA GLN A 221 -3.85 25.17 14.41
C GLN A 221 -2.50 24.53 14.65
N LEU A 222 -2.22 23.50 13.89
CA LEU A 222 -0.91 22.87 13.79
C LEU A 222 -0.23 23.32 12.50
N THR A 223 1.05 23.70 12.60
CA THR A 223 1.93 23.94 11.46
C THR A 223 3.07 22.95 11.50
N PHE A 224 3.22 22.15 10.45
CA PHE A 224 4.31 21.21 10.26
C PHE A 224 5.20 21.67 9.12
N ASN A 225 6.46 21.97 9.39
CA ASN A 225 7.45 22.31 8.37
C ASN A 225 8.20 21.05 7.93
N ARG A 226 8.06 20.69 6.65
CA ARG A 226 8.60 19.48 6.04
C ARG A 226 10.13 19.45 6.00
N SER A 227 10.76 20.61 5.74
CA SER A 227 12.22 20.71 5.62
C SER A 227 12.92 20.61 6.95
N THR A 228 12.34 21.19 8.02
CA THR A 228 12.94 21.21 9.36
C THR A 228 12.40 20.12 10.28
N ASN A 229 11.32 19.44 9.89
CA ASN A 229 10.57 18.48 10.70
C ASN A 229 10.04 19.07 12.01
N LYS A 230 9.84 20.38 12.08
CA LYS A 230 9.28 21.06 13.26
C LYS A 230 7.77 21.06 13.19
N VAL A 231 7.15 20.86 14.34
CA VAL A 231 5.72 21.02 14.52
C VAL A 231 5.49 22.10 15.58
N ASP A 232 4.60 23.03 15.25
CA ASP A 232 4.09 24.05 16.16
C ASP A 232 2.58 23.92 16.29
N VAL A 233 2.04 24.08 17.50
CA VAL A 233 0.60 24.03 17.75
C VAL A 233 0.21 25.26 18.56
N LYS A 234 -0.75 26.02 18.07
CA LYS A 234 -1.23 27.24 18.71
C LYS A 234 -2.76 27.28 18.77
N GLU A 235 -3.30 27.97 19.75
CA GLU A 235 -4.71 28.33 19.80
C GLU A 235 -5.01 29.51 18.89
N ILE A 236 -6.09 29.42 18.12
CA ILE A 236 -6.48 30.42 17.14
C ILE A 236 -8.00 30.64 17.13
N ASP A 237 -8.41 31.72 16.49
CA ASP A 237 -9.79 31.93 16.04
C ASP A 237 -9.98 31.24 14.68
N THR A 238 -10.61 30.06 14.70
CA THR A 238 -10.76 29.21 13.51
C THR A 238 -11.53 29.85 12.38
N ASP A 239 -12.45 30.78 12.68
CA ASP A 239 -13.25 31.50 11.69
C ASP A 239 -12.40 32.27 10.68
N THR A 240 -11.26 32.80 11.11
CA THR A 240 -10.32 33.52 10.26
C THR A 240 -9.73 32.61 9.17
N PHE A 241 -9.45 31.36 9.54
CA PHE A 241 -8.78 30.41 8.67
C PHE A 241 -9.74 29.56 7.83
N THR A 242 -11.04 29.61 8.10
CA THR A 242 -12.05 28.81 7.40
C THR A 242 -13.07 29.63 6.63
N ALA A 243 -13.07 30.95 6.78
CA ALA A 243 -14.03 31.87 6.12
C ALA A 243 -14.01 31.78 4.60
N TRP A 244 -12.87 31.42 4.01
CA TRP A 244 -12.69 31.31 2.56
C TRP A 244 -13.67 30.31 1.91
N LYS A 245 -14.08 29.25 2.64
CA LYS A 245 -15.05 28.24 2.16
C LYS A 245 -16.41 28.84 1.87
N ASP A 246 -16.75 29.92 2.58
CA ASP A 246 -17.99 30.69 2.43
C ASP A 246 -17.80 31.89 1.49
N GLY A 247 -16.67 31.96 0.77
CA GLY A 247 -16.32 33.07 -0.11
C GLY A 247 -15.99 34.36 0.62
N LEU A 248 -15.55 34.28 1.88
CA LEU A 248 -15.20 35.41 2.72
C LEU A 248 -13.71 35.46 3.02
N LEU A 249 -13.19 36.66 3.18
CA LEU A 249 -11.85 36.95 3.72
C LEU A 249 -12.07 37.60 5.09
N LYS A 250 -11.74 36.90 6.16
CA LYS A 250 -11.92 37.38 7.54
C LYS A 250 -10.57 37.61 8.18
N TYR A 251 -10.38 38.81 8.67
CA TYR A 251 -9.15 39.25 9.35
C TYR A 251 -9.47 39.78 10.75
N LYS A 252 -8.61 39.48 11.70
CA LYS A 252 -8.75 39.92 13.10
C LYS A 252 -7.41 40.43 13.59
N SER A 253 -7.31 41.75 13.76
CA SER A 253 -6.09 42.44 14.21
C SER A 253 -4.83 42.05 13.42
N ILE A 254 -4.99 41.85 12.10
CA ILE A 254 -3.85 41.57 11.22
C ILE A 254 -3.03 42.85 11.00
N PRO A 255 -1.69 42.82 11.03
CA PRO A 255 -0.88 43.96 10.61
C PRO A 255 -1.24 44.41 9.20
N PHE A 256 -1.33 45.74 8.98
CA PHE A 256 -1.76 46.28 7.68
C PHE A 256 -0.85 45.79 6.54
N THR A 257 0.46 45.70 6.78
CA THR A 257 1.43 45.18 5.79
C THR A 257 1.15 43.76 5.42
N GLU A 258 0.83 42.90 6.38
CA GLU A 258 0.48 41.49 6.15
C GLU A 258 -0.87 41.34 5.40
N LEU A 259 -1.85 42.20 5.74
CA LEU A 259 -3.12 42.26 4.98
C LEU A 259 -2.85 42.60 3.50
N ILE A 260 -1.98 43.59 3.23
CA ILE A 260 -1.65 43.98 1.85
C ILE A 260 -0.96 42.82 1.10
N GLU A 261 -0.01 42.12 1.71
CA GLU A 261 0.61 40.93 1.08
C GLU A 261 -0.46 39.83 0.78
N ASN A 262 -1.35 39.53 1.70
CA ASN A 262 -2.45 38.60 1.47
C ASN A 262 -3.37 39.04 0.31
N LEU A 263 -3.66 40.32 0.20
CA LEU A 263 -4.48 40.83 -0.89
C LEU A 263 -3.75 40.78 -2.25
N LYS A 264 -2.43 41.00 -2.29
CA LYS A 264 -1.60 40.81 -3.50
C LYS A 264 -1.75 39.36 -4.00
N ASP A 265 -1.59 38.39 -3.11
CA ASP A 265 -1.67 36.98 -3.45
C ASP A 265 -3.08 36.56 -3.90
N ILE A 266 -4.13 37.07 -3.22
CA ILE A 266 -5.51 36.71 -3.54
C ILE A 266 -5.94 37.27 -4.89
N TYR A 267 -5.62 38.55 -5.15
CA TYR A 267 -6.05 39.28 -6.34
C TYR A 267 -5.04 39.26 -7.48
N GLN A 268 -3.83 38.68 -7.27
CA GLN A 268 -2.75 38.60 -8.25
C GLN A 268 -2.43 40.00 -8.83
N VAL A 269 -2.28 41.00 -7.95
CA VAL A 269 -1.97 42.40 -8.28
C VAL A 269 -0.77 42.90 -7.51
N GLU A 270 -0.08 43.87 -8.06
CA GLU A 270 0.99 44.53 -7.34
C GLU A 270 0.42 45.68 -6.48
N ILE A 271 0.68 45.64 -5.16
CA ILE A 271 0.32 46.68 -4.21
C ILE A 271 1.56 47.11 -3.46
N ARG A 272 1.88 48.41 -3.52
CA ARG A 272 3.02 49.00 -2.84
C ARG A 272 2.56 50.01 -1.79
N ILE A 273 3.13 49.91 -0.58
CA ILE A 273 2.98 50.93 0.47
C ILE A 273 4.11 51.89 0.30
N ASP A 274 3.81 53.12 -0.13
CA ASP A 274 4.82 54.17 -0.39
C ASP A 274 5.13 55.03 0.85
N ASP A 275 4.40 54.86 1.96
CA ASP A 275 4.54 55.65 3.18
C ASP A 275 4.97 54.74 4.34
N GLU A 276 6.18 54.95 4.85
CA GLU A 276 6.76 54.14 5.95
C GLU A 276 5.90 54.15 7.23
N ARG A 277 5.11 55.22 7.43
CA ARG A 277 4.20 55.28 8.61
C ARG A 277 3.16 54.16 8.61
N LEU A 278 2.75 53.69 7.42
CA LEU A 278 1.76 52.59 7.27
C LEU A 278 2.43 51.22 7.40
N ALA A 279 3.76 51.16 7.44
CA ALA A 279 4.50 49.90 7.64
C ALA A 279 4.68 49.52 9.13
N ASP A 280 4.20 50.35 10.07
CA ASP A 280 4.26 50.06 11.50
C ASP A 280 3.41 48.83 11.83
N PRO A 281 3.99 47.75 12.42
CA PRO A 281 3.24 46.53 12.78
C PRO A 281 2.09 46.76 13.77
N SER A 282 2.08 47.91 14.49
CA SER A 282 0.99 48.27 15.42
C SER A 282 -0.30 48.67 14.68
N ILE A 283 -0.20 49.06 13.39
CA ILE A 283 -1.36 49.37 12.57
C ILE A 283 -2.02 48.04 12.16
N THR A 284 -3.15 47.74 12.77
CA THR A 284 -3.85 46.49 12.50
C THR A 284 -5.22 46.75 11.89
N VAL A 285 -5.69 45.79 11.11
CA VAL A 285 -7.02 45.80 10.50
C VAL A 285 -7.82 44.59 10.96
N SER A 286 -9.09 44.82 11.27
CA SER A 286 -10.08 43.78 11.45
C SER A 286 -11.24 44.01 10.51
N GLY A 287 -11.69 42.98 9.83
CA GLY A 287 -12.79 43.12 8.89
C GLY A 287 -13.13 41.82 8.19
N THR A 288 -14.30 41.79 7.58
CA THR A 288 -14.76 40.68 6.73
C THR A 288 -15.09 41.23 5.35
N PHE A 289 -14.45 40.69 4.33
CA PHE A 289 -14.66 41.07 2.95
C PHE A 289 -15.19 39.89 2.16
N ASN A 290 -15.99 40.14 1.12
CA ASN A 290 -16.44 39.11 0.20
C ASN A 290 -15.38 38.94 -0.90
N GLN A 291 -14.97 37.73 -1.21
CA GLN A 291 -13.98 37.44 -2.26
C GLN A 291 -14.42 37.92 -3.66
N LYS A 292 -15.74 38.13 -3.88
CA LYS A 292 -16.27 38.69 -5.13
C LYS A 292 -16.10 40.21 -5.23
N GLN A 293 -15.71 40.90 -4.16
CA GLN A 293 -15.38 42.32 -4.21
C GLN A 293 -14.12 42.55 -4.99
N SER A 294 -14.03 43.65 -5.73
CA SER A 294 -12.77 44.04 -6.36
C SER A 294 -11.80 44.56 -5.29
N ILE A 295 -10.49 44.56 -5.63
CA ILE A 295 -9.45 45.12 -4.74
C ILE A 295 -9.72 46.61 -4.39
N GLU A 296 -10.24 47.41 -5.32
CA GLU A 296 -10.59 48.80 -5.10
C GLU A 296 -11.75 48.93 -4.07
N GLN A 297 -12.73 48.03 -4.12
CA GLN A 297 -13.80 48.01 -3.14
C GLN A 297 -13.29 47.68 -1.74
N ILE A 298 -12.35 46.75 -1.63
CA ILE A 298 -11.71 46.39 -0.35
C ILE A 298 -10.85 47.57 0.15
N LEU A 299 -9.97 48.14 -0.67
CA LEU A 299 -9.16 49.27 -0.29
C LEU A 299 -10.03 50.48 0.11
N LYS A 300 -11.17 50.69 -0.57
CA LYS A 300 -12.15 51.71 -0.17
C LYS A 300 -12.75 51.43 1.22
N VAL A 301 -13.08 50.19 1.55
CA VAL A 301 -13.57 49.85 2.90
C VAL A 301 -12.47 50.12 3.94
N ILE A 302 -11.23 49.69 3.68
CA ILE A 302 -10.09 49.91 4.57
C ILE A 302 -9.85 51.41 4.78
N SER A 303 -10.00 52.24 3.75
CA SER A 303 -9.80 53.70 3.85
C SER A 303 -10.82 54.42 4.76
N HIS A 304 -11.93 53.78 5.13
CA HIS A 304 -12.85 54.31 6.15
C HIS A 304 -12.35 54.08 7.59
N SER A 305 -11.46 53.13 7.80
CA SER A 305 -10.92 52.78 9.12
C SER A 305 -9.49 53.26 9.31
N LEU A 306 -8.70 53.27 8.26
CA LEU A 306 -7.34 53.80 8.26
C LEU A 306 -7.23 55.01 7.36
N PRO A 307 -6.45 56.04 7.72
CA PRO A 307 -6.23 57.24 6.91
C PRO A 307 -5.31 56.92 5.71
N ILE A 308 -5.82 56.15 4.76
CA ILE A 308 -5.12 55.78 3.54
C ILE A 308 -5.80 56.36 2.30
N ARG A 309 -5.01 56.70 1.32
CA ARG A 309 -5.43 56.97 -0.06
C ARG A 309 -4.64 56.05 -0.98
N TRP A 310 -5.22 55.70 -2.09
CA TRP A 310 -4.56 54.84 -3.06
C TRP A 310 -4.78 55.31 -4.48
N THR A 311 -3.85 54.97 -5.36
CA THR A 311 -3.94 55.23 -6.80
C THR A 311 -3.64 53.96 -7.56
N ASN A 312 -4.34 53.71 -8.67
CA ASN A 312 -4.10 52.60 -9.57
C ASN A 312 -3.43 53.10 -10.86
N LYS A 313 -2.27 52.56 -11.19
CA LYS A 313 -1.60 52.81 -12.46
C LYS A 313 -1.42 51.47 -13.18
N THR A 314 -2.33 51.16 -14.11
CA THR A 314 -2.28 49.93 -14.94
C THR A 314 -2.14 48.64 -14.14
N GLY A 315 -2.95 48.47 -13.08
CA GLY A 315 -2.92 47.29 -12.23
C GLY A 315 -1.92 47.34 -11.07
N ASN A 316 -1.13 48.39 -10.96
CA ASN A 316 -0.21 48.63 -9.84
C ASN A 316 -0.82 49.64 -8.88
N TYR A 317 -1.07 49.21 -7.64
CA TYR A 317 -1.68 50.02 -6.59
C TYR A 317 -0.61 50.64 -5.70
N HIS A 318 -0.70 51.93 -5.49
CA HIS A 318 0.17 52.70 -4.62
C HIS A 318 -0.62 53.26 -3.45
N ILE A 319 -0.26 52.88 -2.23
CA ILE A 319 -0.96 53.26 -1.00
C ILE A 319 -0.09 54.30 -0.25
N GLN A 320 -0.73 55.42 0.13
CA GLN A 320 -0.11 56.50 0.89
C GLN A 320 -1.03 56.87 2.06
N HIS A 321 -0.46 57.48 3.09
CA HIS A 321 -1.24 58.06 4.18
C HIS A 321 -2.07 59.25 3.64
N ALA A 322 -3.34 59.30 4.02
CA ALA A 322 -4.21 60.45 3.75
C ALA A 322 -3.84 61.56 4.74
N HIS A 323 -3.67 62.76 4.24
CA HIS A 323 -3.43 63.95 5.07
C HIS A 323 -4.69 64.42 5.74
#